data_af6482ec6c9a20bde2be49c270922353
#
_entry.id   af6482ec6c9a20bde2be49c270922353
#
_cell.length_a   1.000
_cell.length_b   1.000
_cell.length_c   1.000
_cell.angle_alpha   90.00
_cell.angle_beta   90.00
_cell.angle_gamma   90.00
#
_symmetry.space_group_name_H-M   'P 1'
#
loop_
_entity.id
_entity.type
_entity.pdbx_description
1 polymer ?
#
loop_
_entity_poly.entity_id
_entity_poly.type
_entity_poly.pdbx_seq_one_letter_code
_entity_poly.pdbx_strand_id
1 'polypeptide(L)'
;MSVLTPSYQCEPVSLEWGQTWPPRDVFVDLAAERRVIPVVRRVLADELSAVGVYRQLAHGNFGSFILESAEHGGSWGRWSFVGASSAGAIVARDGHAQWIGSHPEGALEEGTFLEVVHSALDALAAPAIEGMPPLTGALVGSLGWGIIPEWEPTLAATAPKESDIPDATLVLATEVAALDHATGSVYLMAIAWNLNGSADGVDGAYDRAIERLDAMTAQLASPIAPAVLGSSGATPPQVRERTARADFESSVNAAKRAIEDGDAFQIVVSQRLDVSTSAS
;
A
#
# COMPACT_ATOMS: atom_id res chain seq x y z
N MET A 1 5.90 17.84 27.42
CA MET A 1 5.84 16.58 26.65
C MET A 1 7.27 16.09 26.49
N SER A 2 7.66 15.09 27.30
CA SER A 2 9.00 14.50 27.29
C SER A 2 9.01 13.43 26.20
N VAL A 3 9.80 13.64 25.17
CA VAL A 3 10.05 12.62 24.13
C VAL A 3 10.94 11.56 24.79
N LEU A 4 10.35 10.43 25.14
CA LEU A 4 11.11 9.24 25.53
C LEU A 4 11.81 8.73 24.27
N THR A 5 13.12 8.97 24.20
CA THR A 5 14.01 8.34 23.22
C THR A 5 14.29 6.92 23.71
N PRO A 6 13.80 5.86 23.06
CA PRO A 6 14.20 4.51 23.42
C PRO A 6 15.64 4.31 22.96
N SER A 7 16.53 4.05 23.90
CA SER A 7 17.94 3.73 23.67
C SER A 7 18.12 2.27 23.23
N TYR A 8 17.57 1.87 22.10
CA TYR A 8 18.02 0.69 21.38
C TYR A 8 18.81 1.17 20.16
N GLN A 9 20.11 1.38 20.34
CA GLN A 9 21.07 1.44 19.25
C GLN A 9 21.32 -0.01 18.80
N CYS A 10 20.37 -0.58 18.02
CA CYS A 10 20.67 -1.74 17.22
C CYS A 10 21.60 -1.27 16.10
N GLU A 11 22.73 -1.96 15.91
CA GLU A 11 23.56 -1.72 14.74
C GLU A 11 22.69 -1.85 13.48
N PRO A 12 22.94 -1.03 12.42
CA PRO A 12 22.18 -1.13 11.18
C PRO A 12 22.15 -2.56 10.66
N VAL A 13 20.98 -3.09 10.38
CA VAL A 13 20.83 -4.45 9.89
C VAL A 13 21.42 -4.55 8.50
N SER A 14 22.44 -5.41 8.34
CA SER A 14 23.02 -5.77 7.06
C SER A 14 22.77 -7.25 6.79
N LEU A 15 22.06 -7.57 5.70
CA LEU A 15 21.71 -8.94 5.34
C LEU A 15 22.58 -9.43 4.18
N GLU A 16 23.17 -10.58 4.36
CA GLU A 16 23.80 -11.35 3.29
C GLU A 16 22.72 -12.04 2.42
N TRP A 17 23.12 -12.52 1.25
CA TRP A 17 22.23 -13.24 0.36
C TRP A 17 21.68 -14.52 1.03
N GLY A 18 20.36 -14.71 0.99
CA GLY A 18 19.66 -15.83 1.61
C GLY A 18 19.48 -15.71 3.13
N GLN A 19 20.10 -14.74 3.77
CA GLN A 19 19.97 -14.53 5.20
C GLN A 19 18.57 -13.99 5.55
N THR A 20 18.04 -14.49 6.67
CA THR A 20 16.78 -14.03 7.27
C THR A 20 17.07 -13.28 8.56
N TRP A 21 16.39 -12.14 8.77
CA TRP A 21 16.42 -11.34 9.97
C TRP A 21 14.98 -11.10 10.46
N PRO A 22 14.74 -11.05 11.76
CA PRO A 22 15.66 -11.39 12.85
C PRO A 22 15.80 -12.91 12.99
N PRO A 23 16.89 -13.40 13.61
CA PRO A 23 16.91 -14.76 14.12
C PRO A 23 15.88 -14.91 15.24
N ARG A 24 15.50 -16.16 15.59
CA ARG A 24 14.36 -16.43 16.48
C ARG A 24 14.52 -15.78 17.87
N ASP A 25 15.71 -15.86 18.47
CA ASP A 25 16.02 -15.28 19.76
C ASP A 25 15.83 -13.75 19.77
N VAL A 26 16.35 -13.06 18.76
CA VAL A 26 16.17 -11.62 18.57
C VAL A 26 14.70 -11.28 18.31
N PHE A 27 13.94 -12.11 17.56
CA PHE A 27 12.51 -11.91 17.34
C PHE A 27 11.73 -11.95 18.66
N VAL A 28 12.05 -12.92 19.53
CA VAL A 28 11.41 -13.05 20.85
C VAL A 28 11.69 -11.82 21.72
N ASP A 29 12.95 -11.35 21.73
CA ASP A 29 13.33 -10.14 22.48
C ASP A 29 12.59 -8.89 21.95
N LEU A 30 12.52 -8.72 20.63
CA LEU A 30 11.79 -7.62 20.01
C LEU A 30 10.28 -7.66 20.30
N ALA A 31 9.70 -8.85 20.39
CA ALA A 31 8.27 -9.04 20.64
C ALA A 31 7.84 -8.60 22.06
N ALA A 32 8.77 -8.47 23.00
CA ALA A 32 8.50 -7.92 24.32
C ALA A 32 8.10 -6.43 24.27
N GLU A 33 8.59 -5.68 23.28
CA GLU A 33 8.42 -4.22 23.18
C GLU A 33 7.68 -3.77 21.91
N ARG A 34 7.51 -4.66 20.94
CA ARG A 34 6.96 -4.33 19.63
C ARG A 34 5.71 -5.14 19.30
N ARG A 35 4.70 -4.49 18.78
CA ARG A 35 3.50 -5.13 18.24
C ARG A 35 3.63 -5.56 16.79
N VAL A 36 4.62 -5.00 16.09
CA VAL A 36 4.89 -5.26 14.68
C VAL A 36 6.38 -5.51 14.49
N ILE A 37 6.71 -6.66 13.90
CA ILE A 37 8.10 -7.04 13.58
C ILE A 37 8.13 -7.56 12.14
N PRO A 38 8.89 -6.93 11.23
CA PRO A 38 9.16 -7.47 9.92
C PRO A 38 10.14 -8.64 10.04
N VAL A 39 9.81 -9.79 9.47
CA VAL A 39 10.76 -10.88 9.23
C VAL A 39 11.18 -10.79 7.78
N VAL A 40 12.48 -10.59 7.52
CA VAL A 40 13.01 -10.16 6.22
C VAL A 40 14.03 -11.13 5.71
N ARG A 41 13.95 -11.52 4.43
CA ARG A 41 14.96 -12.32 3.73
C ARG A 41 15.45 -11.57 2.51
N ARG A 42 16.78 -11.43 2.38
CA ARG A 42 17.39 -10.85 1.19
C ARG A 42 17.66 -11.92 0.16
N VAL A 43 17.17 -11.74 -1.07
CA VAL A 43 17.41 -12.65 -2.20
C VAL A 43 17.96 -11.88 -3.40
N LEU A 44 18.70 -12.56 -4.27
CA LEU A 44 19.10 -12.02 -5.56
C LEU A 44 18.02 -12.37 -6.58
N ALA A 45 17.46 -11.37 -7.23
CA ALA A 45 16.47 -11.53 -8.28
C ALA A 45 16.61 -10.40 -9.32
N ASP A 46 17.83 -10.14 -9.76
CA ASP A 46 18.23 -9.03 -10.64
C ASP A 46 17.66 -9.13 -12.06
N GLU A 47 17.21 -10.31 -12.48
CA GLU A 47 16.49 -10.51 -13.74
C GLU A 47 14.99 -10.18 -13.67
N LEU A 48 14.45 -9.90 -12.47
CA LEU A 48 13.03 -9.61 -12.27
C LEU A 48 12.77 -8.11 -12.17
N SER A 49 11.83 -7.60 -12.97
CA SER A 49 11.26 -6.28 -12.78
C SER A 49 10.19 -6.29 -11.66
N ALA A 50 9.80 -5.12 -11.16
CA ALA A 50 8.71 -5.01 -10.19
C ALA A 50 7.41 -5.63 -10.70
N VAL A 51 7.09 -5.46 -11.99
CA VAL A 51 5.94 -6.12 -12.64
C VAL A 51 6.13 -7.64 -12.68
N GLY A 52 7.35 -8.14 -12.92
CA GLY A 52 7.67 -9.57 -12.88
C GLY A 52 7.41 -10.16 -11.50
N VAL A 53 7.88 -9.50 -10.44
CA VAL A 53 7.64 -9.89 -9.04
C VAL A 53 6.15 -9.84 -8.71
N TYR A 54 5.43 -8.79 -9.13
CA TYR A 54 3.99 -8.70 -8.93
C TYR A 54 3.24 -9.87 -9.56
N ARG A 55 3.57 -10.23 -10.80
CA ARG A 55 2.94 -11.37 -11.50
C ARG A 55 3.17 -12.70 -10.81
N GLN A 56 4.33 -12.89 -10.17
CA GLN A 56 4.67 -14.11 -9.46
C GLN A 56 4.04 -14.19 -8.07
N LEU A 57 4.06 -13.09 -7.31
CA LEU A 57 3.69 -13.12 -5.89
C LEU A 57 2.25 -12.66 -5.63
N ALA A 58 1.73 -11.72 -6.43
CA ALA A 58 0.61 -10.88 -6.03
C ALA A 58 -0.63 -11.02 -6.91
N HIS A 59 -0.50 -11.53 -8.14
CA HIS A 59 -1.58 -11.54 -9.12
C HIS A 59 -2.82 -12.30 -8.62
N GLY A 60 -3.93 -11.57 -8.47
CA GLY A 60 -5.20 -12.11 -8.01
C GLY A 60 -5.36 -12.22 -6.48
N ASN A 61 -4.34 -11.89 -5.70
CA ASN A 61 -4.44 -11.93 -4.25
C ASN A 61 -5.17 -10.68 -3.70
N PHE A 62 -5.93 -10.90 -2.61
CA PHE A 62 -6.59 -9.80 -1.90
C PHE A 62 -5.56 -8.81 -1.35
N GLY A 63 -5.81 -7.51 -1.60
CA GLY A 63 -4.98 -6.43 -1.08
C GLY A 63 -3.58 -6.37 -1.69
N SER A 64 -3.36 -6.99 -2.86
CA SER A 64 -2.10 -6.85 -3.59
C SER A 64 -1.94 -5.45 -4.18
N PHE A 65 -0.69 -4.98 -4.24
CA PHE A 65 -0.36 -3.67 -4.81
C PHE A 65 1.04 -3.66 -5.42
N ILE A 66 1.30 -2.67 -6.26
CA ILE A 66 2.63 -2.35 -6.78
C ILE A 66 2.87 -0.85 -6.66
N LEU A 67 4.00 -0.47 -6.07
CA LEU A 67 4.50 0.89 -6.02
C LEU A 67 5.83 0.90 -6.76
N GLU A 68 5.79 1.27 -8.03
CA GLU A 68 6.96 1.28 -8.90
C GLU A 68 7.54 2.70 -9.00
N SER A 69 8.86 2.82 -8.81
CA SER A 69 9.54 4.08 -9.00
C SER A 69 9.86 4.30 -10.48
N ALA A 70 9.39 5.41 -11.03
CA ALA A 70 9.63 5.79 -12.43
C ALA A 70 10.79 6.78 -12.59
N GLU A 71 11.36 7.30 -11.50
CA GLU A 71 12.40 8.33 -11.54
C GLU A 71 13.79 7.71 -11.68
N HIS A 72 14.50 8.07 -12.75
CA HIS A 72 15.85 7.60 -13.02
C HIS A 72 16.87 8.58 -12.39
N GLY A 73 17.66 8.08 -11.43
CA GLY A 73 18.85 8.78 -10.93
C GLY A 73 18.70 9.63 -9.66
N GLY A 74 17.54 9.63 -9.01
CA GLY A 74 17.32 10.27 -7.70
C GLY A 74 17.29 9.29 -6.54
N SER A 75 17.43 9.78 -5.30
CA SER A 75 17.30 8.96 -4.09
C SER A 75 15.92 8.32 -3.93
N TRP A 76 14.89 8.89 -4.56
CA TRP A 76 13.52 8.39 -4.60
C TRP A 76 13.32 7.22 -5.57
N GLY A 77 14.18 7.09 -6.59
CA GLY A 77 14.13 6.02 -7.59
C GLY A 77 14.75 4.69 -7.16
N ARG A 78 15.25 4.59 -5.92
CA ARG A 78 15.98 3.40 -5.46
C ARG A 78 15.08 2.18 -5.24
N TRP A 79 13.84 2.39 -4.76
CA TRP A 79 12.99 1.32 -4.29
C TRP A 79 11.70 1.18 -5.09
N SER A 80 11.32 -0.06 -5.39
CA SER A 80 9.95 -0.43 -5.77
C SER A 80 9.41 -1.45 -4.78
N PHE A 81 8.08 -1.44 -4.56
CA PHE A 81 7.45 -2.33 -3.60
C PHE A 81 6.29 -3.09 -4.24
N VAL A 82 6.21 -4.37 -3.91
CA VAL A 82 5.10 -5.25 -4.30
C VAL A 82 4.49 -5.82 -3.03
N GLY A 83 3.21 -5.49 -2.77
CA GLY A 83 2.41 -6.17 -1.76
C GLY A 83 1.89 -7.47 -2.35
N ALA A 84 2.31 -8.60 -1.79
CA ALA A 84 1.94 -9.92 -2.29
C ALA A 84 0.54 -10.32 -1.84
N SER A 85 0.20 -10.04 -0.59
CA SER A 85 -1.12 -10.26 -0.02
C SER A 85 -1.35 -9.36 1.20
N SER A 86 -2.61 -9.29 1.65
CA SER A 86 -2.99 -8.56 2.84
C SER A 86 -3.94 -9.39 3.71
N ALA A 87 -3.78 -9.28 5.03
CA ALA A 87 -4.67 -9.92 5.98
C ALA A 87 -6.00 -9.16 6.15
N GLY A 88 -6.01 -7.86 5.88
CA GLY A 88 -7.20 -7.02 6.02
C GLY A 88 -7.05 -5.66 5.37
N ALA A 89 -8.17 -4.96 5.25
CA ALA A 89 -8.23 -3.63 4.66
C ALA A 89 -9.29 -2.77 5.36
N ILE A 90 -9.02 -1.48 5.47
CA ILE A 90 -10.01 -0.47 5.83
C ILE A 90 -10.70 -0.01 4.55
N VAL A 91 -12.01 -0.06 4.52
CA VAL A 91 -12.82 0.41 3.38
C VAL A 91 -13.83 1.44 3.88
N ALA A 92 -13.81 2.64 3.29
CA ALA A 92 -14.73 3.71 3.61
C ALA A 92 -15.75 3.93 2.48
N ARG A 93 -17.02 4.09 2.86
CA ARG A 93 -18.15 4.41 1.98
C ARG A 93 -19.15 5.29 2.70
N ASP A 94 -19.55 6.39 2.08
CA ASP A 94 -20.64 7.23 2.56
C ASP A 94 -20.46 7.70 4.03
N GLY A 95 -19.22 8.08 4.40
CA GLY A 95 -18.87 8.56 5.75
C GLY A 95 -18.73 7.47 6.80
N HIS A 96 -18.74 6.20 6.41
CA HIS A 96 -18.54 5.06 7.30
C HIS A 96 -17.38 4.19 6.82
N ALA A 97 -16.45 3.88 7.71
CA ALA A 97 -15.31 3.00 7.45
C ALA A 97 -15.40 1.74 8.31
N GLN A 98 -14.97 0.62 7.73
CA GLN A 98 -14.89 -0.67 8.43
C GLN A 98 -13.71 -1.49 7.94
N TRP A 99 -13.25 -2.40 8.80
CA TRP A 99 -12.30 -3.42 8.41
C TRP A 99 -12.96 -4.54 7.62
N ILE A 100 -12.28 -5.02 6.57
CA ILE A 100 -12.59 -6.24 5.84
C ILE A 100 -11.43 -7.21 6.07
N GLY A 101 -11.71 -8.44 6.51
CA GLY A 101 -10.69 -9.40 6.91
C GLY A 101 -10.21 -9.18 8.34
N SER A 102 -8.93 -9.44 8.61
CA SER A 102 -8.36 -9.29 9.96
C SER A 102 -7.99 -7.83 10.23
N HIS A 103 -8.11 -7.42 11.49
CA HIS A 103 -7.76 -6.08 11.96
C HIS A 103 -6.82 -6.16 13.18
N PRO A 104 -6.10 -5.07 13.50
CA PRO A 104 -5.25 -5.02 14.69
C PRO A 104 -6.06 -5.15 15.96
N GLU A 105 -5.59 -5.98 16.90
CA GLU A 105 -6.20 -6.10 18.22
C GLU A 105 -6.19 -4.76 18.96
N GLY A 106 -7.33 -4.37 19.49
CA GLY A 106 -7.53 -3.10 20.18
C GLY A 106 -7.72 -1.90 19.27
N ALA A 107 -7.67 -2.06 17.94
CA ALA A 107 -8.09 -1.04 17.01
C ALA A 107 -9.63 -1.02 16.86
N LEU A 108 -10.18 0.14 16.49
CA LEU A 108 -11.59 0.26 16.14
C LEU A 108 -11.90 -0.58 14.88
N GLU A 109 -12.96 -1.38 14.95
CA GLU A 109 -13.42 -2.20 13.82
C GLU A 109 -14.16 -1.37 12.77
N GLU A 110 -14.90 -0.35 13.23
CA GLU A 110 -15.70 0.54 12.39
C GLU A 110 -15.82 1.94 13.00
N GLY A 111 -16.19 2.94 12.20
CA GLY A 111 -16.35 4.33 12.62
C GLY A 111 -16.21 5.29 11.44
N THR A 112 -15.81 6.53 11.69
CA THR A 112 -15.34 7.41 10.62
C THR A 112 -13.98 6.92 10.10
N PHE A 113 -13.64 7.25 8.87
CA PHE A 113 -12.36 6.80 8.28
C PHE A 113 -11.15 7.22 9.11
N LEU A 114 -11.13 8.48 9.58
CA LEU A 114 -10.02 8.98 10.38
C LEU A 114 -9.90 8.28 11.74
N GLU A 115 -11.03 8.01 12.42
CA GLU A 115 -11.01 7.29 13.69
C GLU A 115 -10.45 5.88 13.54
N VAL A 116 -10.93 5.14 12.53
CA VAL A 116 -10.46 3.77 12.27
C VAL A 116 -8.97 3.75 11.88
N VAL A 117 -8.54 4.67 11.00
CA VAL A 117 -7.13 4.77 10.59
C VAL A 117 -6.22 5.16 11.75
N HIS A 118 -6.57 6.18 12.54
CA HIS A 118 -5.78 6.59 13.70
C HIS A 118 -5.67 5.46 14.72
N SER A 119 -6.79 4.79 15.03
CA SER A 119 -6.80 3.66 15.95
C SER A 119 -5.92 2.50 15.45
N ALA A 120 -5.93 2.22 14.14
CA ALA A 120 -5.06 1.21 13.55
C ALA A 120 -3.57 1.59 13.62
N LEU A 121 -3.24 2.85 13.32
CA LEU A 121 -1.86 3.35 13.40
C LEU A 121 -1.33 3.31 14.84
N ASP A 122 -2.14 3.72 15.82
CA ASP A 122 -1.78 3.65 17.24
C ASP A 122 -1.55 2.20 17.69
N ALA A 123 -2.42 1.28 17.26
CA ALA A 123 -2.31 -0.14 17.58
C ALA A 123 -1.08 -0.82 16.96
N LEU A 124 -0.60 -0.34 15.79
CA LEU A 124 0.51 -0.92 15.03
C LEU A 124 1.79 -0.08 15.07
N ALA A 125 1.80 1.04 15.82
CA ALA A 125 2.97 1.90 15.90
C ALA A 125 4.20 1.13 16.40
N ALA A 126 5.28 1.20 15.62
CA ALA A 126 6.57 0.62 16.01
C ALA A 126 7.72 1.51 15.49
N PRO A 127 8.81 1.66 16.26
CA PRO A 127 9.98 2.39 15.80
C PRO A 127 10.57 1.76 14.53
N ALA A 128 11.14 2.59 13.64
CA ALA A 128 11.86 2.09 12.47
C ALA A 128 13.06 1.22 12.89
N ILE A 129 13.42 0.25 12.04
CA ILE A 129 14.60 -0.59 12.20
C ILE A 129 15.64 -0.11 11.18
N GLU A 130 16.78 0.37 11.68
CA GLU A 130 17.84 0.89 10.84
C GLU A 130 18.42 -0.19 9.91
N GLY A 131 18.70 0.15 8.66
CA GLY A 131 19.21 -0.79 7.64
C GLY A 131 18.14 -1.59 6.89
N MET A 132 16.88 -1.49 7.30
CA MET A 132 15.77 -2.12 6.59
C MET A 132 15.29 -1.27 5.40
N PRO A 133 14.60 -1.89 4.41
CA PRO A 133 13.86 -1.14 3.41
C PRO A 133 12.87 -0.16 4.05
N PRO A 134 12.57 0.98 3.40
CA PRO A 134 11.76 2.03 4.03
C PRO A 134 10.29 1.66 4.30
N LEU A 135 9.77 0.58 3.69
CA LEU A 135 8.40 0.09 3.90
C LEU A 135 8.45 -1.29 4.56
N THR A 136 8.46 -1.34 5.88
CA THR A 136 8.50 -2.57 6.70
C THR A 136 7.17 -2.88 7.41
N GLY A 137 6.08 -2.37 6.87
CA GLY A 137 4.70 -2.45 7.34
C GLY A 137 4.02 -1.11 7.15
N ALA A 138 2.83 -1.12 6.55
CA ALA A 138 2.09 0.09 6.26
C ALA A 138 0.61 -0.20 5.98
N LEU A 139 -0.19 0.84 6.03
CA LEU A 139 -1.48 0.91 5.35
C LEU A 139 -1.24 1.53 3.96
N VAL A 140 -1.54 0.79 2.91
CA VAL A 140 -1.30 1.20 1.52
C VAL A 140 -2.62 1.23 0.76
N GLY A 141 -2.86 2.28 -0.02
CA GLY A 141 -4.10 2.34 -0.81
C GLY A 141 -4.40 3.70 -1.40
N SER A 142 -5.66 4.02 -1.54
CA SER A 142 -6.14 5.25 -2.15
C SER A 142 -7.18 5.95 -1.29
N LEU A 143 -7.12 7.28 -1.35
CA LEU A 143 -8.11 8.19 -0.79
C LEU A 143 -8.73 8.95 -1.96
N GLY A 144 -10.00 8.72 -2.20
CA GLY A 144 -10.77 9.48 -3.19
C GLY A 144 -11.15 10.86 -2.65
N TRP A 145 -11.47 11.79 -3.53
CA TRP A 145 -11.94 13.12 -3.14
C TRP A 145 -13.23 13.08 -2.30
N GLY A 146 -14.02 12.01 -2.41
CA GLY A 146 -15.23 11.81 -1.62
C GLY A 146 -15.03 11.69 -0.12
N ILE A 147 -13.78 11.49 0.35
CA ILE A 147 -13.46 11.42 1.79
C ILE A 147 -13.33 12.80 2.46
N ILE A 148 -13.10 13.87 1.67
CA ILE A 148 -12.87 15.23 2.19
C ILE A 148 -13.98 15.72 3.13
N PRO A 149 -15.27 15.44 2.90
CA PRO A 149 -16.34 15.87 3.82
C PRO A 149 -16.19 15.39 5.27
N GLU A 150 -15.38 14.38 5.55
CA GLU A 150 -15.12 13.94 6.93
C GLU A 150 -14.41 15.02 7.78
N TRP A 151 -13.57 15.84 7.15
CA TRP A 151 -12.89 16.96 7.83
C TRP A 151 -13.29 18.34 7.34
N GLU A 152 -14.03 18.40 6.21
CA GLU A 152 -14.62 19.63 5.67
C GLU A 152 -16.13 19.44 5.45
N PRO A 153 -16.96 19.41 6.50
CA PRO A 153 -18.39 19.09 6.41
C PRO A 153 -19.19 20.04 5.49
N THR A 154 -18.68 21.25 5.27
CA THR A 154 -19.31 22.24 4.37
C THR A 154 -19.33 21.78 2.91
N LEU A 155 -18.48 20.82 2.54
CA LEU A 155 -18.39 20.24 1.20
C LEU A 155 -19.25 18.97 1.04
N ALA A 156 -19.94 18.55 2.10
CA ALA A 156 -20.82 17.39 2.05
C ALA A 156 -21.94 17.60 1.01
N ALA A 157 -22.26 16.54 0.28
CA ALA A 157 -23.34 16.48 -0.70
C ALA A 157 -23.22 17.46 -1.90
N THR A 158 -22.06 18.05 -2.15
CA THR A 158 -21.89 18.99 -3.27
C THR A 158 -21.68 18.29 -4.62
N ALA A 159 -21.25 17.03 -4.64
CA ALA A 159 -21.00 16.28 -5.85
C ALA A 159 -21.86 14.99 -5.91
N PRO A 160 -22.44 14.64 -7.09
CA PRO A 160 -23.15 13.38 -7.25
C PRO A 160 -22.17 12.20 -7.17
N LYS A 161 -22.60 11.13 -6.50
CA LYS A 161 -21.85 9.86 -6.50
C LYS A 161 -22.17 9.08 -7.78
N GLU A 162 -21.21 8.95 -8.68
CA GLU A 162 -21.40 8.32 -9.99
C GLU A 162 -20.88 6.88 -10.08
N SER A 163 -20.27 6.36 -9.02
CA SER A 163 -19.70 5.00 -9.02
C SER A 163 -19.78 4.36 -7.63
N ASP A 164 -19.76 3.03 -7.60
CA ASP A 164 -19.72 2.23 -6.36
C ASP A 164 -18.30 2.02 -5.82
N ILE A 165 -17.32 2.78 -6.33
CA ILE A 165 -15.94 2.75 -5.81
C ILE A 165 -15.96 3.30 -4.39
N PRO A 166 -15.26 2.65 -3.42
CA PRO A 166 -15.09 3.18 -2.08
C PRO A 166 -14.49 4.60 -2.06
N ASP A 167 -14.90 5.42 -1.10
CA ASP A 167 -14.33 6.76 -0.90
C ASP A 167 -12.86 6.66 -0.45
N ALA A 168 -12.51 5.60 0.30
CA ALA A 168 -11.12 5.24 0.59
C ALA A 168 -10.97 3.73 0.75
N THR A 169 -9.77 3.23 0.43
CA THR A 169 -9.37 1.85 0.71
C THR A 169 -7.92 1.82 1.11
N LEU A 170 -7.61 1.24 2.28
CA LEU A 170 -6.25 1.04 2.78
C LEU A 170 -6.06 -0.42 3.16
N VAL A 171 -5.13 -1.11 2.51
CA VAL A 171 -4.78 -2.50 2.82
C VAL A 171 -3.64 -2.55 3.84
N LEU A 172 -3.70 -3.48 4.78
CA LEU A 172 -2.63 -3.76 5.72
C LEU A 172 -1.56 -4.59 5.00
N ALA A 173 -0.42 -3.97 4.68
CA ALA A 173 0.69 -4.64 4.01
C ALA A 173 1.36 -5.64 4.95
N THR A 174 1.09 -6.95 4.77
CA THR A 174 1.61 -8.03 5.62
C THR A 174 2.63 -8.92 4.93
N GLU A 175 2.64 -8.96 3.59
CA GLU A 175 3.62 -9.65 2.76
C GLU A 175 4.08 -8.70 1.67
N VAL A 176 5.35 -8.32 1.71
CA VAL A 176 5.91 -7.28 0.83
C VAL A 176 7.23 -7.75 0.24
N ALA A 177 7.43 -7.51 -1.05
CA ALA A 177 8.74 -7.59 -1.69
C ALA A 177 9.22 -6.17 -2.00
N ALA A 178 10.39 -5.79 -1.48
CA ALA A 178 11.05 -4.52 -1.78
C ALA A 178 12.23 -4.75 -2.71
N LEU A 179 12.19 -4.13 -3.89
CA LEU A 179 13.24 -4.22 -4.89
C LEU A 179 14.21 -3.04 -4.70
N ASP A 180 15.46 -3.32 -4.43
CA ASP A 180 16.53 -2.33 -4.37
C ASP A 180 17.23 -2.24 -5.75
N HIS A 181 16.87 -1.24 -6.52
CA HIS A 181 17.43 -1.03 -7.86
C HIS A 181 18.92 -0.68 -7.87
N ALA A 182 19.47 -0.24 -6.72
CA ALA A 182 20.90 0.07 -6.60
C ALA A 182 21.77 -1.19 -6.46
N THR A 183 21.21 -2.27 -5.90
CA THR A 183 21.97 -3.51 -5.61
C THR A 183 21.44 -4.74 -6.36
N GLY A 184 20.31 -4.63 -7.09
CA GLY A 184 19.63 -5.77 -7.71
C GLY A 184 19.06 -6.77 -6.70
N SER A 185 18.90 -6.34 -5.45
CA SER A 185 18.39 -7.18 -4.36
C SER A 185 16.87 -7.11 -4.29
N VAL A 186 16.26 -8.21 -3.88
CA VAL A 186 14.87 -8.22 -3.41
C VAL A 186 14.84 -8.61 -1.93
N TYR A 187 14.16 -7.79 -1.13
CA TYR A 187 13.90 -8.07 0.27
C TYR A 187 12.47 -8.58 0.41
N LEU A 188 12.32 -9.88 0.68
CA LEU A 188 11.04 -10.48 0.98
C LEU A 188 10.74 -10.25 2.46
N MET A 189 9.55 -9.73 2.77
CA MET A 189 9.14 -9.37 4.11
C MET A 189 7.81 -10.02 4.45
N ALA A 190 7.78 -10.76 5.55
CA ALA A 190 6.57 -11.25 6.20
C ALA A 190 6.42 -10.50 7.51
N ILE A 191 5.39 -9.66 7.61
CA ILE A 191 5.19 -8.82 8.78
C ILE A 191 4.42 -9.63 9.82
N ALA A 192 5.04 -9.85 10.98
CA ALA A 192 4.37 -10.34 12.17
C ALA A 192 3.73 -9.14 12.89
N TRP A 193 2.45 -9.24 13.20
CA TRP A 193 1.65 -8.18 13.82
C TRP A 193 0.72 -8.75 14.89
N ASN A 194 0.07 -7.88 15.67
CA ASN A 194 -0.69 -8.25 16.88
C ASN A 194 0.16 -8.89 17.98
N LEU A 195 1.45 -8.60 18.01
CA LEU A 195 2.30 -8.97 19.15
C LEU A 195 1.92 -8.07 20.34
N ASN A 196 1.75 -8.68 21.51
CA ASN A 196 1.19 -8.00 22.69
C ASN A 196 2.15 -7.90 23.88
N GLY A 197 3.44 -8.21 23.65
CA GLY A 197 4.46 -8.21 24.70
C GLY A 197 4.42 -9.43 25.62
N SER A 198 3.47 -10.38 25.43
CA SER A 198 3.48 -11.66 26.13
C SER A 198 4.27 -12.70 25.33
N ALA A 199 4.80 -13.71 26.03
CA ALA A 199 5.48 -14.83 25.37
C ALA A 199 4.50 -15.75 24.60
N ASP A 200 3.20 -15.64 24.89
CA ASP A 200 2.19 -16.48 24.26
C ASP A 200 2.05 -16.18 22.77
N GLY A 201 2.23 -17.20 21.96
CA GLY A 201 2.06 -17.11 20.51
C GLY A 201 3.22 -16.49 19.74
N VAL A 202 4.26 -15.96 20.39
CA VAL A 202 5.41 -15.33 19.74
C VAL A 202 6.17 -16.31 18.85
N ASP A 203 6.47 -17.51 19.34
CA ASP A 203 7.12 -18.56 18.55
C ASP A 203 6.30 -18.94 17.32
N GLY A 204 4.99 -19.12 17.50
CA GLY A 204 4.08 -19.41 16.39
C GLY A 204 3.97 -18.25 15.39
N ALA A 205 4.10 -16.99 15.81
CA ALA A 205 4.14 -15.84 14.93
C ALA A 205 5.41 -15.82 14.07
N TYR A 206 6.54 -16.17 14.67
CA TYR A 206 7.81 -16.32 13.96
C TYR A 206 7.74 -17.44 12.93
N ASP A 207 7.26 -18.64 13.32
CA ASP A 207 7.14 -19.78 12.42
C ASP A 207 6.26 -19.46 11.21
N ARG A 208 5.09 -18.86 11.43
CA ARG A 208 4.22 -18.39 10.34
C ARG A 208 4.88 -17.35 9.43
N ALA A 209 5.72 -16.47 9.97
CA ALA A 209 6.46 -15.51 9.15
C ALA A 209 7.51 -16.21 8.27
N ILE A 210 8.22 -17.20 8.82
CA ILE A 210 9.19 -18.01 8.07
C ILE A 210 8.48 -18.80 6.96
N GLU A 211 7.36 -19.47 7.27
CA GLU A 211 6.58 -20.20 6.27
C GLU A 211 6.15 -19.31 5.09
N ARG A 212 5.70 -18.07 5.38
CA ARG A 212 5.35 -17.10 4.33
C ARG A 212 6.56 -16.68 3.50
N LEU A 213 7.72 -16.45 4.13
CA LEU A 213 8.96 -16.14 3.41
C LEU A 213 9.42 -17.30 2.52
N ASP A 214 9.28 -18.54 2.99
CA ASP A 214 9.61 -19.74 2.22
C ASP A 214 8.69 -19.88 1.01
N ALA A 215 7.39 -19.64 1.20
CA ALA A 215 6.41 -19.65 0.12
C ALA A 215 6.70 -18.55 -0.93
N MET A 216 6.97 -17.31 -0.51
CA MET A 216 7.34 -16.22 -1.42
C MET A 216 8.64 -16.54 -2.17
N THR A 217 9.64 -17.10 -1.47
CA THR A 217 10.92 -17.50 -2.10
C THR A 217 10.70 -18.57 -3.16
N ALA A 218 9.89 -19.60 -2.85
CA ALA A 218 9.58 -20.68 -3.80
C ALA A 218 8.77 -20.18 -5.00
N GLN A 219 7.85 -19.25 -4.79
CA GLN A 219 7.08 -18.62 -5.88
C GLN A 219 8.01 -17.83 -6.82
N LEU A 220 8.93 -17.01 -6.29
CA LEU A 220 9.91 -16.28 -7.11
C LEU A 220 10.87 -17.19 -7.86
N ALA A 221 11.22 -18.36 -7.31
CA ALA A 221 12.05 -19.36 -7.99
C ALA A 221 11.30 -20.12 -9.08
N SER A 222 9.97 -20.01 -9.17
CA SER A 222 9.16 -20.71 -10.16
C SER A 222 9.18 -19.96 -11.49
N PRO A 223 9.45 -20.63 -12.63
CA PRO A 223 9.46 -19.96 -13.92
C PRO A 223 8.07 -19.48 -14.32
N ILE A 224 7.98 -18.26 -14.83
CA ILE A 224 6.77 -17.73 -15.45
C ILE A 224 6.99 -17.45 -16.93
N ALA A 225 5.91 -17.57 -17.73
CA ALA A 225 5.99 -17.23 -19.14
C ALA A 225 6.29 -15.72 -19.32
N PRO A 226 7.23 -15.33 -20.17
CA PRO A 226 7.49 -13.94 -20.48
C PRO A 226 6.22 -13.27 -21.02
N ALA A 227 5.94 -12.04 -20.58
CA ALA A 227 4.91 -11.21 -21.17
C ALA A 227 5.57 -10.23 -22.15
N VAL A 228 5.30 -10.42 -23.45
CA VAL A 228 5.75 -9.51 -24.47
C VAL A 228 4.52 -8.83 -25.07
N LEU A 229 4.45 -7.50 -24.93
CA LEU A 229 3.42 -6.70 -25.58
C LEU A 229 3.95 -6.25 -26.95
N GLY A 230 3.32 -6.74 -28.00
CA GLY A 230 3.52 -6.25 -29.37
C GLY A 230 2.39 -5.29 -29.75
N SER A 231 2.62 -4.38 -30.70
CA SER A 231 1.53 -3.62 -31.31
C SER A 231 0.68 -4.61 -32.11
N SER A 232 -0.39 -5.11 -31.53
CA SER A 232 -1.45 -5.77 -32.32
C SER A 232 -2.25 -4.66 -32.98
N GLY A 233 -2.69 -4.87 -34.23
CA GLY A 233 -3.63 -3.96 -34.90
C GLY A 233 -5.01 -3.97 -34.22
N ALA A 234 -5.04 -3.76 -32.90
CA ALA A 234 -6.25 -3.77 -32.11
C ALA A 234 -7.18 -2.63 -32.56
N THR A 235 -8.44 -2.94 -32.71
CA THR A 235 -9.48 -1.93 -32.92
C THR A 235 -9.47 -0.95 -31.79
N PRO A 236 -9.44 0.37 -32.04
CA PRO A 236 -9.50 1.35 -30.96
C PRO A 236 -10.70 1.08 -30.05
N PRO A 237 -10.54 1.17 -28.73
CA PRO A 237 -11.64 0.93 -27.82
C PRO A 237 -12.75 1.97 -28.04
N GLN A 238 -14.00 1.58 -27.79
CA GLN A 238 -15.11 2.54 -27.77
C GLN A 238 -14.99 3.41 -26.52
N VAL A 239 -14.90 4.71 -26.76
CA VAL A 239 -14.88 5.74 -25.70
C VAL A 239 -16.26 6.36 -25.59
N ARG A 240 -16.82 6.35 -24.38
CA ARG A 240 -18.06 7.05 -24.05
C ARG A 240 -17.75 8.29 -23.27
N GLU A 241 -18.01 9.45 -23.85
CA GLU A 241 -17.95 10.73 -23.16
C GLU A 241 -19.18 10.89 -22.24
N ARG A 242 -18.96 11.22 -20.96
CA ARG A 242 -20.05 11.43 -19.99
C ARG A 242 -20.56 12.86 -19.96
N THR A 243 -19.74 13.81 -20.38
CA THR A 243 -20.07 15.22 -20.48
C THR A 243 -20.05 15.64 -21.92
N ALA A 244 -21.14 16.23 -22.41
CA ALA A 244 -21.16 16.77 -23.76
C ALA A 244 -20.17 17.93 -23.90
N ARG A 245 -19.60 18.11 -25.09
CA ARG A 245 -18.61 19.18 -25.32
C ARG A 245 -19.13 20.56 -24.95
N ALA A 246 -20.39 20.89 -25.28
CA ALA A 246 -20.98 22.18 -24.97
C ALA A 246 -21.09 22.43 -23.46
N ASP A 247 -21.42 21.37 -22.67
CA ASP A 247 -21.51 21.45 -21.23
C ASP A 247 -20.14 21.65 -20.58
N PHE A 248 -19.11 20.96 -21.11
CA PHE A 248 -17.73 21.16 -20.67
C PHE A 248 -17.24 22.58 -20.94
N GLU A 249 -17.46 23.11 -22.16
CA GLU A 249 -17.09 24.48 -22.54
C GLU A 249 -17.86 25.51 -21.68
N SER A 250 -19.13 25.26 -21.37
CA SER A 250 -19.93 26.09 -20.45
C SER A 250 -19.33 26.11 -19.03
N SER A 251 -18.92 24.94 -18.52
CA SER A 251 -18.27 24.82 -17.21
C SER A 251 -16.95 25.57 -17.16
N VAL A 252 -16.15 25.51 -18.22
CA VAL A 252 -14.89 26.28 -18.34
C VAL A 252 -15.18 27.80 -18.28
N ASN A 253 -16.22 28.26 -18.99
CA ASN A 253 -16.59 29.68 -18.96
C ASN A 253 -17.14 30.12 -17.59
N ALA A 254 -17.86 29.25 -16.89
CA ALA A 254 -18.30 29.50 -15.52
C ALA A 254 -17.10 29.60 -14.55
N ALA A 255 -16.14 28.67 -14.68
CA ALA A 255 -14.92 28.70 -13.88
C ALA A 255 -14.10 29.98 -14.09
N LYS A 256 -13.98 30.45 -15.34
CA LYS A 256 -13.28 31.71 -15.65
C LYS A 256 -13.97 32.90 -14.99
N ARG A 257 -15.30 32.97 -15.01
CA ARG A 257 -16.03 34.05 -14.33
C ARG A 257 -15.81 34.02 -12.80
N ALA A 258 -15.89 32.86 -12.17
CA ALA A 258 -15.65 32.73 -10.74
C ALA A 258 -14.24 33.18 -10.33
N ILE A 259 -13.23 32.97 -11.21
CA ILE A 259 -11.86 33.48 -10.97
C ILE A 259 -11.82 35.02 -11.13
N GLU A 260 -12.48 35.57 -12.14
CA GLU A 260 -12.56 37.02 -12.39
C GLU A 260 -13.30 37.74 -11.26
N ASP A 261 -14.33 37.12 -10.69
CA ASP A 261 -15.13 37.63 -9.57
C ASP A 261 -14.41 37.49 -8.21
N GLY A 262 -13.28 36.76 -8.15
CA GLY A 262 -12.47 36.57 -6.94
C GLY A 262 -12.95 35.45 -6.03
N ASP A 263 -13.88 34.59 -6.47
CA ASP A 263 -14.40 33.46 -5.72
C ASP A 263 -13.39 32.31 -5.58
N ALA A 264 -12.43 32.20 -6.52
CA ALA A 264 -11.42 31.18 -6.52
C ALA A 264 -10.13 31.63 -7.24
N PHE A 265 -8.98 31.06 -6.87
CA PHE A 265 -7.71 31.29 -7.58
C PHE A 265 -7.51 30.32 -8.75
N GLN A 266 -8.00 29.10 -8.60
CA GLN A 266 -7.84 28.03 -9.57
C GLN A 266 -9.06 27.10 -9.50
N ILE A 267 -9.54 26.70 -10.67
CA ILE A 267 -10.61 25.72 -10.82
C ILE A 267 -10.16 24.71 -11.87
N VAL A 268 -10.20 23.43 -11.51
CA VAL A 268 -9.95 22.32 -12.43
C VAL A 268 -11.28 21.75 -12.91
N VAL A 269 -11.58 21.97 -14.18
CA VAL A 269 -12.75 21.36 -14.83
C VAL A 269 -12.34 19.99 -15.38
N SER A 270 -13.04 18.94 -14.98
CA SER A 270 -12.74 17.57 -15.40
C SER A 270 -13.81 17.00 -16.34
N GLN A 271 -13.41 16.00 -17.11
CA GLN A 271 -14.30 15.22 -17.96
C GLN A 271 -14.09 13.74 -17.68
N ARG A 272 -15.18 12.98 -17.59
CA ARG A 272 -15.14 11.53 -17.46
C ARG A 272 -15.30 10.86 -18.81
N LEU A 273 -14.38 9.95 -19.10
CA LEU A 273 -14.40 9.07 -20.26
C LEU A 273 -14.51 7.62 -19.78
N ASP A 274 -15.53 6.90 -20.25
CA ASP A 274 -15.65 5.47 -19.96
C ASP A 274 -15.10 4.69 -21.17
N VAL A 275 -14.19 3.77 -20.93
CA VAL A 275 -13.57 2.93 -21.95
C VAL A 275 -13.86 1.47 -21.63
N SER A 276 -14.50 0.76 -22.58
CA SER A 276 -14.72 -0.67 -22.42
C SER A 276 -13.43 -1.44 -22.67
N THR A 277 -13.08 -2.33 -21.77
CA THR A 277 -11.93 -3.22 -21.92
C THR A 277 -12.32 -4.66 -21.60
N SER A 278 -11.70 -5.61 -22.30
CA SER A 278 -11.77 -7.05 -21.99
C SER A 278 -10.55 -7.52 -21.19
N ALA A 279 -9.67 -6.61 -20.79
CA ALA A 279 -8.54 -6.94 -19.93
C ALA A 279 -9.06 -7.32 -18.52
N SER A 280 -8.53 -8.41 -17.98
CA SER A 280 -8.80 -8.90 -16.62
C SER A 280 -7.76 -8.37 -15.65
#